data_c368afad8ca0dd4ef425698be2c74317
#
_entry.id   c368afad8ca0dd4ef425698be2c74317
#
_cell.length_a   1.000
_cell.length_b   1.000
_cell.length_c   1.000
_cell.angle_alpha   90.00
_cell.angle_beta   90.00
_cell.angle_gamma   90.00
#
_symmetry.space_group_name_H-M   'P 1'
#
loop_
_entity.id
_entity.type
_entity.pdbx_description
1 polymer ?
#
loop_
_entity_poly.entity_id
_entity_poly.type
_entity_poly.pdbx_seq_one_letter_code
_entity_poly.pdbx_strand_id
1 'polypeptide(L)' 'MALGSHKPYEDALGDGLEAVLAKGAATLDAIAAGLNEMNVHGPNGEKWTEALLAAEFKRLGV' A
#
# COMPACT_ATOMS: atom_id res chain seq x y z
N MET A 1 -9.25 -23.43 -1.21
CA MET A 1 -8.92 -23.11 -1.01
C MET A 1 -8.17 -22.43 -0.60
N ALA A 2 -7.74 -22.75 -0.13
CA ALA A 2 -7.20 -21.98 0.66
C ALA A 2 -6.74 -20.90 0.16
N LEU A 3 -7.00 -20.92 -0.61
CA LEU A 3 -6.94 -19.97 -1.19
C LEU A 3 -7.26 -18.86 -0.43
N GLY A 4 -7.90 -18.89 0.50
CA GLY A 4 -8.34 -17.84 1.29
C GLY A 4 -7.34 -17.12 2.10
N SER A 5 -6.11 -17.48 2.00
CA SER A 5 -5.09 -16.77 2.75
C SER A 5 -4.80 -15.39 2.18
N HIS A 6 -5.18 -15.13 0.95
CA HIS A 6 -4.94 -13.81 0.36
C HIS A 6 -6.10 -12.89 0.64
N LYS A 7 -5.80 -11.68 1.05
CA LYS A 7 -6.81 -10.66 1.28
C LYS A 7 -6.75 -9.65 0.13
N PRO A 8 -7.90 -9.27 -0.42
CA PRO A 8 -7.92 -8.31 -1.53
C PRO A 8 -7.18 -7.01 -1.20
N TYR A 9 -7.27 -6.56 0.04
CA TYR A 9 -6.54 -5.36 0.45
C TYR A 9 -5.04 -5.55 0.30
N GLU A 10 -4.52 -6.67 0.78
CA GLU A 10 -3.08 -6.92 0.73
C GLU A 10 -2.60 -7.09 -0.70
N ASP A 11 -3.39 -7.75 -1.53
CA ASP A 11 -3.04 -7.90 -2.93
C ASP A 11 -2.99 -6.55 -3.64
N ALA A 12 -3.99 -5.72 -3.41
CA ALA A 12 -4.04 -4.39 -4.03
C ALA A 12 -2.89 -3.52 -3.55
N LEU A 13 -2.57 -3.59 -2.26
CA LEU A 13 -1.46 -2.83 -1.72
C LEU A 13 -0.14 -3.30 -2.31
N GLY A 14 0.07 -4.60 -2.42
CA GLY A 14 1.29 -5.14 -3.01
C GLY A 14 1.47 -4.72 -4.46
N ASP A 15 0.41 -4.82 -5.26
CA ASP A 15 0.46 -4.41 -6.65
C ASP A 15 0.72 -2.91 -6.76
N GLY A 16 0.07 -2.13 -5.91
CA GLY A 16 0.26 -0.68 -5.91
C GLY A 16 1.68 -0.30 -5.53
N LEU A 17 2.25 -0.97 -4.53
CA LEU A 17 3.63 -0.71 -4.13
C LEU A 17 4.59 -1.00 -5.26
N GLU A 18 4.42 -2.12 -5.95
CA GLU A 18 5.28 -2.44 -7.10
C GLU A 18 5.21 -1.35 -8.16
N ALA A 19 4.01 -0.87 -8.44
CA ALA A 19 3.83 0.14 -9.48
C ALA A 19 4.48 1.47 -9.10
N VAL A 20 4.28 1.93 -7.86
CA VAL A 20 4.86 3.21 -7.46
C VAL A 20 6.36 3.15 -7.33
N LEU A 21 6.90 2.01 -6.87
CA LEU A 21 8.34 1.83 -6.81
C LEU A 21 8.95 1.79 -8.20
N ALA A 22 8.27 1.17 -9.15
CA ALA A 22 8.72 1.14 -10.54
C ALA A 22 8.76 2.54 -11.15
N LYS A 23 7.94 3.46 -10.65
CA LYS A 23 7.96 4.84 -11.12
C LYS A 23 9.02 5.69 -10.43
N GLY A 24 9.75 5.11 -9.49
CA GLY A 24 10.83 5.80 -8.83
C GLY A 24 10.50 6.42 -7.50
N ALA A 25 9.36 6.09 -6.91
CA ALA A 25 9.04 6.59 -5.58
C ALA A 25 10.04 6.05 -4.57
N ALA A 26 10.68 6.93 -3.83
CA ALA A 26 11.76 6.56 -2.91
C ALA A 26 11.50 6.97 -1.47
N THR A 27 10.42 7.69 -1.21
CA THR A 27 10.08 8.12 0.15
C THR A 27 8.67 7.67 0.48
N LEU A 28 8.37 7.58 1.78
CA LEU A 28 7.02 7.19 2.19
C LEU A 28 5.98 8.16 1.66
N ASP A 29 6.31 9.45 1.64
CA ASP A 29 5.39 10.46 1.14
C ASP A 29 5.08 10.23 -0.34
N ALA A 30 6.11 9.97 -1.14
CA ALA A 30 5.93 9.72 -2.56
C ALA A 30 5.14 8.43 -2.81
N ILE A 31 5.41 7.40 -2.01
CA ILE A 31 4.69 6.14 -2.14
C ILE A 31 3.22 6.33 -1.80
N ALA A 32 2.94 7.06 -0.70
CA ALA A 32 1.57 7.33 -0.30
C ALA A 32 0.82 8.10 -1.39
N ALA A 33 1.46 9.11 -1.95
CA ALA A 33 0.84 9.90 -3.01
C ALA A 33 0.54 9.04 -4.24
N GLY A 34 1.47 8.17 -4.61
CA GLY A 34 1.27 7.28 -5.75
C GLY A 34 0.14 6.29 -5.52
N LEU A 35 0.05 5.74 -4.33
CA LEU A 35 -1.04 4.82 -4.00
C LEU A 35 -2.39 5.52 -4.07
N ASN A 36 -2.46 6.77 -3.59
CA ASN A 36 -3.70 7.52 -3.65
C ASN A 36 -4.11 7.81 -5.09
N GLU A 37 -3.15 8.11 -5.96
CA GLU A 37 -3.43 8.34 -7.37
C GLU A 37 -3.99 7.09 -8.05
N MET A 38 -3.58 5.93 -7.58
CA MET A 38 -4.04 4.66 -8.13
C MET A 38 -5.30 4.16 -7.47
N ASN A 39 -5.87 4.93 -6.56
CA ASN A 39 -7.07 4.55 -5.80
C ASN A 39 -6.86 3.29 -4.98
N VAL A 40 -5.64 3.08 -4.50
CA VAL A 40 -5.36 2.02 -3.56
C VAL A 40 -5.57 2.59 -2.17
N HIS A 41 -6.60 2.13 -1.49
CA HIS A 41 -6.98 2.70 -0.20
C HIS A 41 -6.32 1.97 0.96
N GLY A 42 -6.29 2.60 2.13
CA GLY A 42 -5.77 1.98 3.33
C GLY A 42 -6.70 0.89 3.86
N PRO A 43 -6.32 0.27 4.99
CA PRO A 43 -7.06 -0.89 5.50
C PRO A 43 -8.50 -0.60 5.89
N ASN A 44 -8.82 0.64 6.17
CA ASN A 44 -10.19 1.04 6.48
C ASN A 44 -10.80 1.90 5.38
N GLY A 45 -10.24 1.86 4.19
CA GLY A 45 -10.74 2.64 3.07
C GLY A 45 -10.28 4.08 3.04
N GLU A 46 -9.35 4.46 3.91
CA GLU A 46 -8.88 5.84 3.97
C GLU A 46 -7.74 6.07 2.98
N LYS A 47 -7.48 7.34 2.71
CA LYS A 47 -6.36 7.70 1.86
C LYS A 47 -5.05 7.48 2.60
N TRP A 48 -4.01 7.19 1.84
CA TRP A 48 -2.70 6.99 2.43
C TRP A 48 -2.06 8.31 2.82
N THR A 49 -1.42 8.30 3.98
CA THR A 49 -0.53 9.37 4.43
C THR A 49 0.79 8.74 4.79
N GLU A 50 1.82 9.57 4.96
CA GLU A 50 3.13 9.05 5.35
C GLU A 50 3.03 8.28 6.67
N ALA A 51 2.31 8.84 7.63
CA ALA A 51 2.18 8.19 8.94
C ALA A 51 1.42 6.88 8.85
N LEU A 52 0.33 6.85 8.09
CA LEU A 52 -0.45 5.63 7.93
C LEU A 52 0.37 4.55 7.23
N LEU A 53 1.11 4.95 6.20
CA LEU A 53 1.92 3.99 5.46
C LEU A 53 3.02 3.41 6.33
N ALA A 54 3.68 4.25 7.12
CA ALA A 54 4.72 3.79 8.02
C ALA A 54 4.17 2.81 9.05
N ALA A 55 3.00 3.12 9.60
CA ALA A 55 2.36 2.25 10.58
C ALA A 55 1.99 0.91 9.96
N GLU A 56 1.49 0.93 8.73
CA GLU A 56 1.07 -0.29 8.06
C GLU A 56 2.27 -1.16 7.69
N PHE A 57 3.36 -0.55 7.24
CA PHE A 57 4.57 -1.32 6.97
C PHE A 57 5.07 -2.01 8.24
N LYS A 58 5.03 -1.31 9.36
CA LYS A 58 5.45 -1.88 10.62
C LYS A 58 4.54 -3.05 11.02
N ARG A 59 3.24 -2.88 10.83
CA ARG A 59 2.27 -3.92 11.16
C ARG A 59 2.47 -5.16 10.30
N LEU A 60 2.80 -4.97 9.03
CA LEU A 60 2.99 -6.09 8.09
C LEU A 60 4.38 -6.71 8.17
N GLY A 61 5.29 -6.10 8.89
CA GLY A 61 6.63 -6.66 9.07
C GLY A 61 7.58 -6.42 7.92
N VAL A 62 7.37 -5.35 7.20
CA VAL A 62 8.27 -5.01 6.09
C VAL A 62 9.17 -3.84 6.44
#